data_72cbe7aa945f41caf252c3c28e6a6224
#
_entry.id   72cbe7aa945f41caf252c3c28e6a6224
#
_cell.length_a   1.000
_cell.length_b   1.000
_cell.length_c   1.000
_cell.angle_alpha   90.00
_cell.angle_beta   90.00
_cell.angle_gamma   90.00
#
_symmetry.space_group_name_H-M   'P 1'
#
loop_
_entity.id
_entity.type
_entity.pdbx_description
1 polymer ?
#
loop_
_entity_poly.entity_id
_entity_poly.type
_entity_poly.pdbx_seq_one_letter_code
_entity_poly.pdbx_strand_id
1 'polypeptide(L)'
;FLCARAAFARMKRQDPRGGRIINNGSIAAHTPRPRTSPYAVTKHAITGLTKCLSLDGRDFDIACGQIDIGNVRTEMTVPMTRGLLQANGEYRAEPVFELPEVVEAVLYMASLPLAGVLRSSTLST
;
A
#
# COMPACT_ATOMS: atom_id res chain seq x y z
N PHE A 1 8.54 -7.71 2.07
CA PHE A 1 9.92 -7.67 1.58
C PHE A 1 10.23 -8.84 0.63
N LEU A 2 10.03 -10.10 1.05
CA LEU A 2 10.45 -11.29 0.26
C LEU A 2 9.83 -11.33 -1.14
N CYS A 3 8.52 -11.08 -1.25
CA CYS A 3 7.85 -11.05 -2.56
C CYS A 3 8.39 -9.93 -3.44
N ALA A 4 8.58 -8.73 -2.90
CA ALA A 4 9.11 -7.59 -3.65
C ALA A 4 10.55 -7.87 -4.13
N ARG A 5 11.39 -8.48 -3.30
CA ARG A 5 12.74 -8.90 -3.67
C ARG A 5 12.73 -9.92 -4.82
N ALA A 6 11.85 -10.92 -4.74
CA ALA A 6 11.74 -11.96 -5.77
C ALA A 6 11.23 -11.38 -7.09
N ALA A 7 10.19 -10.52 -7.03
CA ALA A 7 9.64 -9.83 -8.21
C ALA A 7 10.71 -8.93 -8.87
N PHE A 8 11.43 -8.14 -8.09
CA PHE A 8 12.50 -7.26 -8.57
C PHE A 8 13.60 -8.07 -9.27
N ALA A 9 14.06 -9.16 -8.65
CA ALA A 9 15.08 -10.02 -9.24
C ALA A 9 14.63 -10.68 -10.56
N ARG A 10 13.35 -10.99 -10.68
CA ARG A 10 12.76 -11.52 -11.92
C ARG A 10 12.67 -10.44 -12.99
N MET A 11 12.09 -9.29 -12.68
CA MET A 11 11.87 -8.17 -13.60
C MET A 11 13.18 -7.60 -14.16
N LYS A 12 14.25 -7.66 -13.36
CA LYS A 12 15.60 -7.25 -13.78
C LYS A 12 16.19 -8.13 -14.88
N ARG A 13 15.80 -9.42 -14.95
CA ARG A 13 16.41 -10.44 -15.83
C ARG A 13 15.51 -10.95 -16.93
N GLN A 14 14.22 -10.68 -16.87
CA GLN A 14 13.25 -11.14 -17.88
C GLN A 14 13.40 -10.36 -19.21
N ASP A 15 12.81 -10.88 -20.26
CA ASP A 15 12.67 -10.24 -21.56
C ASP A 15 11.17 -10.20 -21.95
N PRO A 16 10.58 -9.01 -22.23
CA PRO A 16 11.18 -7.70 -22.04
C PRO A 16 11.51 -7.40 -20.58
N ARG A 17 12.61 -6.67 -20.36
CA ARG A 17 13.06 -6.22 -19.02
C ARG A 17 12.06 -5.22 -18.42
N GLY A 18 12.00 -5.20 -17.10
CA GLY A 18 11.19 -4.24 -16.37
C GLY A 18 9.86 -4.78 -15.88
N GLY A 19 9.04 -3.90 -15.36
CA GLY A 19 7.72 -4.24 -14.80
C GLY A 19 7.27 -3.28 -13.73
N ARG A 20 6.18 -3.63 -13.04
CA ARG A 20 5.60 -2.81 -12.00
C ARG A 20 5.42 -3.60 -10.71
N ILE A 21 5.84 -2.99 -9.60
CA ILE A 21 5.59 -3.47 -8.24
C ILE A 21 4.64 -2.47 -7.57
N ILE A 22 3.53 -2.97 -7.04
CA ILE A 22 2.57 -2.17 -6.26
C ILE A 22 2.56 -2.76 -4.85
N ASN A 23 3.08 -2.03 -3.89
CA ASN A 23 3.07 -2.44 -2.50
C ASN A 23 1.76 -2.04 -1.81
N ASN A 24 1.19 -2.96 -1.05
CA ASN A 24 0.01 -2.71 -0.24
C ASN A 24 0.43 -2.06 1.09
N GLY A 25 0.26 -0.75 1.16
CA GLY A 25 0.45 0.06 2.35
C GLY A 25 -0.78 0.14 3.26
N SER A 26 -0.93 1.25 3.92
CA SER A 26 -2.09 1.60 4.75
C SER A 26 -2.00 3.07 5.16
N ILE A 27 -3.11 3.72 5.42
CA ILE A 27 -3.14 5.04 6.07
C ILE A 27 -2.42 5.02 7.43
N ALA A 28 -2.34 3.87 8.11
CA ALA A 28 -1.56 3.69 9.34
C ALA A 28 -0.03 3.85 9.13
N ALA A 29 0.46 3.92 7.89
CA ALA A 29 1.82 4.32 7.57
C ALA A 29 2.07 5.83 7.75
N HIS A 30 1.02 6.61 7.97
CA HIS A 30 1.07 8.07 8.14
C HIS A 30 0.43 8.50 9.46
N THR A 31 -0.71 7.90 9.80
CA THR A 31 -1.49 8.26 10.99
C THR A 31 -1.84 6.98 11.78
N PRO A 32 -0.96 6.56 12.70
CA PRO A 32 -1.21 5.39 13.53
C PRO A 32 -2.28 5.68 14.58
N ARG A 33 -2.98 4.62 15.03
CA ARG A 33 -3.91 4.67 16.16
C ARG A 33 -3.23 4.21 17.46
N PRO A 34 -3.78 4.57 18.62
CA PRO A 34 -3.29 4.01 19.89
C PRO A 34 -3.30 2.47 19.87
N ARG A 35 -2.30 1.85 20.51
CA ARG A 35 -2.15 0.40 20.67
C ARG A 35 -1.98 -0.38 19.37
N THR A 36 -1.51 0.25 18.29
CA THR A 36 -1.29 -0.40 16.98
C THR A 36 0.19 -0.45 16.56
N SER A 37 1.12 -0.32 17.51
CA SER A 37 2.56 -0.22 17.21
C SER A 37 3.10 -1.28 16.26
N PRO A 38 2.84 -2.61 16.45
CA PRO A 38 3.37 -3.62 15.53
C PRO A 38 2.87 -3.44 14.10
N TYR A 39 1.59 -3.13 13.94
CA TYR A 39 0.99 -2.88 12.62
C TYR A 39 1.53 -1.60 12.00
N ALA A 40 1.56 -0.50 12.75
CA ALA A 40 2.07 0.78 12.27
C ALA A 40 3.53 0.69 11.82
N VAL A 41 4.40 0.03 12.60
CA VAL A 41 5.80 -0.19 12.23
C VAL A 41 5.92 -0.93 10.91
N THR A 42 5.17 -2.02 10.72
CA THR A 42 5.22 -2.77 9.46
C THR A 42 4.76 -1.94 8.26
N LYS A 43 3.73 -1.12 8.44
CA LYS A 43 3.20 -0.27 7.35
C LYS A 43 4.11 0.92 7.03
N HIS A 44 4.77 1.51 8.02
CA HIS A 44 5.85 2.49 7.78
C HIS A 44 7.03 1.87 7.02
N ALA A 45 7.41 0.63 7.38
CA ALA A 45 8.47 -0.10 6.69
C ALA A 45 8.18 -0.34 5.20
N ILE A 46 6.90 -0.58 4.83
CA ILE A 46 6.49 -0.69 3.43
C ILE A 46 6.75 0.61 2.66
N THR A 47 6.51 1.76 3.28
CA THR A 47 6.80 3.06 2.65
C THR A 47 8.31 3.23 2.38
N GLY A 48 9.16 2.85 3.32
CA GLY A 48 10.61 2.82 3.12
C GLY A 48 11.02 1.88 1.98
N LEU A 49 10.51 0.66 1.99
CA LEU A 49 10.75 -0.33 0.94
C LEU A 49 10.35 0.20 -0.45
N THR A 50 9.17 0.81 -0.56
CA THR A 50 8.67 1.37 -1.84
C THR A 50 9.60 2.44 -2.37
N LYS A 51 10.07 3.34 -1.50
CA LYS A 51 11.02 4.40 -1.88
C LYS A 51 12.36 3.82 -2.37
N CYS A 52 12.92 2.83 -1.67
CA CYS A 52 14.15 2.15 -2.09
C CYS A 52 13.98 1.47 -3.45
N LEU A 53 12.94 0.63 -3.60
CA LEU A 53 12.68 -0.08 -4.86
C LEU A 53 12.40 0.87 -6.02
N SER A 54 11.78 2.03 -5.78
CA SER A 54 11.57 3.06 -6.80
C SER A 54 12.88 3.72 -7.26
N LEU A 55 13.89 3.80 -6.40
CA LEU A 55 15.22 4.29 -6.75
C LEU A 55 16.03 3.22 -7.48
N ASP A 56 16.12 2.03 -6.89
CA ASP A 56 16.92 0.92 -7.40
C ASP A 56 16.40 0.38 -8.73
N GLY A 57 15.11 0.55 -9.01
CA GLY A 57 14.45 0.03 -10.21
C GLY A 57 14.67 0.86 -11.48
N ARG A 58 15.17 2.10 -11.34
CA ARG A 58 15.27 3.06 -12.48
C ARG A 58 16.09 2.53 -13.65
N ASP A 59 17.22 1.91 -13.36
CA ASP A 59 18.14 1.40 -14.39
C ASP A 59 17.64 0.08 -15.03
N PHE A 60 16.52 -0.44 -14.54
CA PHE A 60 15.96 -1.73 -14.97
C PHE A 60 14.53 -1.64 -15.49
N ASP A 61 14.02 -0.43 -15.72
CA ASP A 61 12.65 -0.17 -16.16
C ASP A 61 11.60 -0.76 -15.18
N ILE A 62 11.94 -0.79 -13.87
CA ILE A 62 11.04 -1.27 -12.82
C ILE A 62 10.41 -0.08 -12.11
N ALA A 63 9.10 0.09 -12.31
CA ALA A 63 8.30 1.08 -11.60
C ALA A 63 7.83 0.49 -10.26
N CYS A 64 8.06 1.19 -9.15
CA CYS A 64 7.54 0.79 -7.86
C CYS A 64 6.66 1.89 -7.26
N GLY A 65 5.45 1.53 -6.87
CA GLY A 65 4.48 2.39 -6.20
C GLY A 65 3.87 1.73 -4.98
N GLN A 66 3.08 2.49 -4.24
CA GLN A 66 2.36 2.04 -3.05
C GLN A 66 0.93 2.54 -3.11
N ILE A 67 -0.01 1.69 -2.69
CA ILE A 67 -1.37 2.08 -2.41
C ILE A 67 -1.60 2.04 -0.90
N ASP A 68 -1.98 3.16 -0.30
CA ASP A 68 -2.31 3.26 1.12
C ASP A 68 -3.81 3.16 1.30
N ILE A 69 -4.25 1.98 1.75
CA ILE A 69 -5.66 1.63 1.84
C ILE A 69 -6.15 1.94 3.26
N GLY A 70 -7.30 2.62 3.34
CA GLY A 70 -8.04 2.85 4.58
C GLY A 70 -8.84 1.63 5.02
N ASN A 71 -10.03 1.86 5.56
CA ASN A 71 -10.88 0.77 6.05
C ASN A 71 -11.72 0.18 4.91
N VAL A 72 -11.39 -1.01 4.47
CA VAL A 72 -12.17 -1.77 3.47
C VAL A 72 -13.06 -2.77 4.19
N ARG A 73 -14.29 -2.96 3.74
CA ARG A 73 -15.19 -3.97 4.29
C ARG A 73 -14.64 -5.38 4.06
N THR A 74 -14.10 -5.97 5.11
CA THR A 74 -13.58 -7.32 5.19
C THR A 74 -13.84 -7.87 6.59
N GLU A 75 -13.66 -9.15 6.82
CA GLU A 75 -13.76 -9.74 8.16
C GLU A 75 -12.83 -9.05 9.17
N MET A 76 -11.64 -8.63 8.73
CA MET A 76 -10.67 -7.92 9.57
C MET A 76 -11.18 -6.56 10.06
N THR A 77 -12.05 -5.90 9.29
CA THR A 77 -12.54 -4.55 9.59
C THR A 77 -13.89 -4.51 10.31
N VAL A 78 -14.53 -5.65 10.55
CA VAL A 78 -15.77 -5.72 11.33
C VAL A 78 -15.65 -5.02 12.69
N PRO A 79 -14.58 -5.18 13.49
CA PRO A 79 -14.44 -4.43 14.75
C PRO A 79 -14.41 -2.90 14.57
N MET A 80 -13.97 -2.40 13.43
CA MET A 80 -13.86 -0.97 13.16
C MET A 80 -15.22 -0.29 13.03
N THR A 81 -16.23 -1.01 12.55
CA THR A 81 -17.61 -0.51 12.47
C THR A 81 -18.29 -0.39 13.84
N ARG A 82 -17.77 -1.09 14.86
CA ARG A 82 -18.26 -1.03 16.23
C ARG A 82 -17.61 0.06 17.08
N GLY A 83 -16.50 0.60 16.62
CA GLY A 83 -15.75 1.67 17.27
C GLY A 83 -14.30 1.29 17.59
N LEU A 84 -13.41 2.19 17.25
CA LEU A 84 -11.98 2.11 17.54
C LEU A 84 -11.53 3.26 18.40
N LEU A 85 -10.53 2.99 19.24
CA LEU A 85 -9.91 4.01 20.07
C LEU A 85 -9.18 5.04 19.19
N GLN A 86 -9.58 6.30 19.30
CA GLN A 86 -8.99 7.43 18.60
C GLN A 86 -7.85 8.07 19.43
N ALA A 87 -7.06 8.92 18.79
CA ALA A 87 -5.95 9.62 19.43
C ALA A 87 -6.37 10.50 20.59
N ASN A 88 -7.61 11.03 20.57
CA ASN A 88 -8.20 11.84 21.65
C ASN A 88 -8.75 11.00 22.82
N GLY A 89 -8.63 9.66 22.78
CA GLY A 89 -9.12 8.76 23.81
C GLY A 89 -10.56 8.30 23.65
N GLU A 90 -11.30 8.81 22.67
CA GLU A 90 -12.68 8.40 22.41
C GLU A 90 -12.75 7.13 21.55
N TYR A 91 -13.85 6.38 21.70
CA TYR A 91 -14.18 5.28 20.80
C TYR A 91 -15.13 5.79 19.71
N ARG A 92 -14.73 5.66 18.45
CA ARG A 92 -15.53 6.13 17.33
C ARG A 92 -15.61 5.05 16.24
N ALA A 93 -16.82 4.81 15.72
CA ALA A 93 -17.01 4.01 14.52
C ALA A 93 -16.38 4.73 13.31
N GLU A 94 -15.66 3.99 12.50
CA GLU A 94 -15.05 4.54 11.29
C GLU A 94 -15.80 4.04 10.05
N PRO A 95 -15.97 4.90 9.04
CA PRO A 95 -16.55 4.47 7.78
C PRO A 95 -15.66 3.43 7.10
N VAL A 96 -16.28 2.58 6.29
CA VAL A 96 -15.61 1.58 5.46
C VAL A 96 -16.10 1.74 4.02
N PHE A 97 -15.23 1.47 3.07
CA PHE A 97 -15.57 1.40 1.64
C PHE A 97 -15.51 -0.03 1.13
N GLU A 98 -16.02 -0.28 -0.06
CA GLU A 98 -16.19 -1.63 -0.58
C GLU A 98 -14.93 -2.11 -1.32
N LEU A 99 -14.75 -3.42 -1.42
CA LEU A 99 -13.59 -4.03 -2.07
C LEU A 99 -13.44 -3.65 -3.57
N PRO A 100 -14.51 -3.52 -4.38
CA PRO A 100 -14.39 -3.13 -5.78
C PRO A 100 -13.62 -1.83 -6.00
N GLU A 101 -13.76 -0.84 -5.12
CA GLU A 101 -13.06 0.45 -5.23
C GLU A 101 -11.53 0.27 -5.14
N VAL A 102 -11.08 -0.65 -4.28
CA VAL A 102 -9.65 -1.01 -4.19
C VAL A 102 -9.17 -1.70 -5.46
N VAL A 103 -9.98 -2.61 -5.98
CA VAL A 103 -9.67 -3.37 -7.21
C VAL A 103 -9.48 -2.41 -8.38
N GLU A 104 -10.40 -1.46 -8.58
CA GLU A 104 -10.30 -0.45 -9.63
C GLU A 104 -9.04 0.40 -9.50
N ALA A 105 -8.72 0.85 -8.28
CA ALA A 105 -7.52 1.62 -8.03
C ALA A 105 -6.23 0.83 -8.34
N VAL A 106 -6.15 -0.44 -7.95
CA VAL A 106 -5.01 -1.30 -8.25
C VAL A 106 -4.90 -1.55 -9.75
N LEU A 107 -6.01 -1.81 -10.45
CA LEU A 107 -6.03 -2.00 -11.90
C LEU A 107 -5.58 -0.72 -12.62
N TYR A 108 -6.06 0.44 -12.18
CA TYR A 108 -5.60 1.72 -12.72
C TYR A 108 -4.08 1.89 -12.54
N MET A 109 -3.55 1.68 -11.33
CA MET A 109 -2.11 1.75 -11.09
C MET A 109 -1.32 0.76 -11.96
N ALA A 110 -1.85 -0.44 -12.14
CA ALA A 110 -1.21 -1.48 -12.95
C ALA A 110 -1.20 -1.15 -14.45
N SER A 111 -2.22 -0.46 -14.95
CA SER A 111 -2.38 -0.11 -16.37
C SER A 111 -1.53 1.07 -16.83
N LEU A 112 -0.99 1.86 -15.90
CA LEU A 112 -0.18 3.03 -16.25
C LEU A 112 1.09 2.62 -17.02
N PRO A 113 1.57 3.43 -17.99
CA PRO A 113 2.87 3.23 -18.60
C PRO A 113 3.98 3.16 -17.53
N LEU A 114 5.05 2.41 -17.79
CA LEU A 114 6.17 2.30 -16.84
C LEU A 114 6.85 3.66 -16.55
N ALA A 115 6.83 4.58 -17.51
CA ALA A 115 7.29 5.96 -17.32
C ALA A 115 6.37 6.77 -16.38
N GLY A 116 5.08 6.37 -16.25
CA GLY A 116 4.12 6.99 -15.33
C GLY A 116 4.17 6.30 -13.96
N VAL A 117 4.85 6.90 -12.99
CA VAL A 117 4.97 6.34 -11.64
C VAL A 117 4.07 7.09 -10.66
N LEU A 118 2.99 6.44 -10.22
CA LEU A 118 2.32 6.83 -8.98
C LEU A 118 3.11 6.25 -7.81
N ARG A 119 3.90 7.10 -7.15
CA ARG A 119 4.75 6.66 -6.01
C ARG A 119 3.94 6.33 -4.78
N SER A 120 2.86 7.08 -4.53
CA SER A 120 1.92 6.83 -3.44
C SER A 120 0.54 7.33 -3.84
N SER A 121 -0.49 6.55 -3.58
CA SER A 121 -1.88 6.98 -3.64
C SER A 121 -2.59 6.54 -2.36
N THR A 122 -3.45 7.39 -1.82
CA THR A 122 -4.22 7.12 -0.61
C THR A 122 -5.68 6.97 -0.98
N LEU A 123 -6.29 5.85 -0.56
CA LEU A 123 -7.72 5.61 -0.60
C LEU A 123 -8.25 5.63 0.83
N SER A 124 -9.02 6.66 1.15
CA SER A 124 -9.68 6.82 2.45
C SER A 124 -11.07 7.41 2.26
N THR A 125 -11.96 7.11 3.17
CA THR A 125 -13.27 7.75 3.32
C THR A 125 -13.13 9.05 4.09
#